data_f831becead1d1b00fd017eee31160519
#
_entry.id   f831becead1d1b00fd017eee31160519
#
_cell.length_a   1.000
_cell.length_b   1.000
_cell.length_c   1.000
_cell.angle_alpha   90.00
_cell.angle_beta   90.00
_cell.angle_gamma   90.00
#
_symmetry.space_group_name_H-M   'P 1'
#
loop_
_entity.id
_entity.type
_entity.pdbx_description
1 polymer ?
#
loop_
_entity_poly.entity_id
_entity_poly.type
_entity_poly.pdbx_seq_one_letter_code
_entity_poly.pdbx_strand_id
1 'polypeptide(L)'
;ILGDVAEGVESLAEQRFLTRVVKAHDLPPFAMQVATDQGRADFLTEEFAVRAEVDGVAFHAGGFRSDRRRDRKASAQGVITIRATWWDVEDEPCDVAQDLADTLRARGWTGSPSRCS
;
A
#
# COMPACT_ATOMS: atom_id res chain seq x y z
N ILE A 1 -10.03 -5.39 23.48
CA ILE A 1 -9.87 -6.78 23.02
C ILE A 1 -10.19 -6.91 21.51
N LEU A 2 -11.34 -6.40 21.09
CA LEU A 2 -11.67 -6.38 19.65
C LEU A 2 -10.70 -5.48 18.88
N GLY A 3 -10.27 -4.38 19.50
CA GLY A 3 -9.28 -3.49 18.92
C GLY A 3 -7.94 -4.19 18.71
N ASP A 4 -7.50 -4.97 19.69
CA ASP A 4 -6.21 -5.67 19.62
C ASP A 4 -6.20 -6.71 18.51
N VAL A 5 -7.31 -7.43 18.30
CA VAL A 5 -7.43 -8.40 17.22
C VAL A 5 -7.40 -7.70 15.87
N ALA A 6 -8.15 -6.61 15.72
CA ALA A 6 -8.18 -5.85 14.48
C ALA A 6 -6.82 -5.25 14.15
N GLU A 7 -6.13 -4.69 15.14
CA GLU A 7 -4.79 -4.14 14.97
C GLU A 7 -3.79 -5.22 14.58
N GLY A 8 -3.89 -6.41 15.19
CA GLY A 8 -3.04 -7.53 14.85
C GLY A 8 -3.22 -7.99 13.41
N VAL A 9 -4.46 -8.03 12.93
CA VAL A 9 -4.77 -8.40 11.54
C VAL A 9 -4.22 -7.38 10.57
N GLU A 10 -4.39 -6.08 10.85
CA GLU A 10 -3.84 -5.02 10.03
C GLU A 10 -2.32 -5.07 9.98
N SER A 11 -1.67 -5.26 11.13
CA SER A 11 -0.22 -5.37 11.21
C SER A 11 0.29 -6.57 10.42
N LEU A 12 -0.41 -7.70 10.46
CA LEU A 12 -0.05 -8.88 9.68
C LEU A 12 -0.18 -8.61 8.18
N ALA A 13 -1.27 -7.97 7.76
CA ALA A 13 -1.47 -7.61 6.37
C ALA A 13 -0.35 -6.68 5.87
N GLU A 14 0.03 -5.70 6.67
CA GLU A 14 1.13 -4.79 6.34
C GLU A 14 2.46 -5.53 6.23
N GLN A 15 2.76 -6.43 7.15
CA GLN A 15 3.98 -7.22 7.09
C GLN A 15 4.02 -8.11 5.86
N ARG A 16 2.89 -8.72 5.51
CA ARG A 16 2.79 -9.56 4.32
C ARG A 16 3.00 -8.74 3.05
N PHE A 17 2.43 -7.55 2.99
CA PHE A 17 2.68 -6.63 1.88
C PHE A 17 4.17 -6.33 1.75
N LEU A 18 4.81 -5.97 2.85
CA LEU A 18 6.23 -5.63 2.84
C LEU A 18 7.10 -6.79 2.37
N THR A 19 6.84 -8.01 2.86
CA THR A 19 7.67 -9.18 2.53
C THR A 19 7.33 -9.78 1.17
N ARG A 20 6.07 -9.91 0.82
CA ARG A 20 5.64 -10.63 -0.39
C ARG A 20 5.56 -9.73 -1.62
N VAL A 21 5.37 -8.43 -1.44
CA VAL A 21 5.27 -7.49 -2.55
C VAL A 21 6.54 -6.66 -2.68
N VAL A 22 6.88 -5.89 -1.67
CA VAL A 22 7.98 -4.93 -1.77
C VAL A 22 9.34 -5.63 -1.79
N LYS A 23 9.65 -6.40 -0.77
CA LYS A 23 10.97 -7.05 -0.66
C LYS A 23 11.15 -8.20 -1.64
N ALA A 24 10.12 -8.99 -1.85
CA ALA A 24 10.20 -10.15 -2.74
C ALA A 24 10.47 -9.75 -4.20
N HIS A 25 10.15 -8.52 -4.58
CA HIS A 25 10.28 -8.04 -5.96
C HIS A 25 11.30 -6.91 -6.10
N ASP A 26 12.08 -6.65 -5.06
CA ASP A 26 13.12 -5.61 -5.06
C ASP A 26 12.60 -4.23 -5.44
N LEU A 27 11.41 -3.90 -4.99
CA LEU A 27 10.84 -2.57 -5.18
C LEU A 27 11.53 -1.55 -4.26
N PRO A 28 11.48 -0.25 -4.58
CA PRO A 28 12.04 0.76 -3.70
C PRO A 28 11.44 0.68 -2.29
N PRO A 29 12.19 1.05 -1.26
CA PRO A 29 11.68 1.01 0.11
C PRO A 29 10.58 2.03 0.34
N PHE A 30 9.61 1.65 1.16
CA PHE A 30 8.53 2.52 1.60
C PHE A 30 8.67 2.79 3.09
N ALA A 31 8.44 4.03 3.49
CA ALA A 31 8.29 4.35 4.91
C ALA A 31 6.93 3.86 5.38
N MET A 32 6.86 3.32 6.59
CA MET A 32 5.63 2.76 7.15
C MET A 32 4.97 3.75 8.11
N GLN A 33 3.65 3.75 8.14
CA GLN A 33 2.84 4.51 9.10
C GLN A 33 3.24 5.98 9.15
N VAL A 34 3.18 6.62 8.00
CA VAL A 34 3.61 8.02 7.85
C VAL A 34 2.44 8.96 8.08
N ALA A 35 2.60 9.93 8.97
CA ALA A 35 1.59 10.97 9.20
C ALA A 35 1.59 11.93 8.00
N THR A 36 0.40 12.16 7.44
CA THR A 36 0.21 13.08 6.32
C THR A 36 -0.95 14.01 6.62
N ASP A 37 -1.13 15.03 5.77
CA ASP A 37 -2.26 15.96 5.89
C ASP A 37 -3.61 15.26 5.69
N GLN A 38 -3.62 14.10 5.04
CA GLN A 38 -4.83 13.32 4.78
C GLN A 38 -4.98 12.15 5.75
N GLY A 39 -4.22 12.13 6.84
CA GLY A 39 -4.22 11.05 7.80
C GLY A 39 -2.97 10.19 7.64
N ARG A 40 -2.93 9.07 8.38
CA ARG A 40 -1.78 8.20 8.37
C ARG A 40 -1.78 7.30 7.14
N ALA A 41 -0.68 7.28 6.41
CA ALA A 41 -0.49 6.38 5.29
C ALA A 41 0.17 5.09 5.78
N ASP A 42 -0.32 3.92 5.35
CA ASP A 42 0.30 2.65 5.72
C ASP A 42 1.72 2.58 5.19
N PHE A 43 1.91 2.93 3.93
CA PHE A 43 3.22 2.97 3.27
C PHE A 43 3.30 4.19 2.37
N LEU A 44 4.45 4.85 2.38
CA LEU A 44 4.67 6.03 1.53
C LEU A 44 6.11 6.05 1.04
N THR A 45 6.28 6.31 -0.26
CA THR A 45 7.58 6.69 -0.81
C THR A 45 7.49 8.14 -1.25
N GLU A 46 8.17 9.03 -0.53
CA GLU A 46 8.15 10.46 -0.84
C GLU A 46 8.86 10.75 -2.15
N GLU A 47 9.93 10.02 -2.43
CA GLU A 47 10.71 10.22 -3.65
C GLU A 47 9.85 10.10 -4.91
N PHE A 48 8.94 9.14 -4.94
CA PHE A 48 8.08 8.90 -6.11
C PHE A 48 6.65 9.36 -5.91
N ALA A 49 6.32 9.86 -4.72
CA ALA A 49 4.98 10.32 -4.35
C ALA A 49 3.91 9.23 -4.59
N VAL A 50 4.21 8.03 -4.12
CA VAL A 50 3.30 6.88 -4.18
C VAL A 50 2.99 6.42 -2.77
N ARG A 51 1.70 6.27 -2.50
CA ARG A 51 1.18 5.77 -1.23
C ARG A 51 0.55 4.41 -1.46
N ALA A 52 0.83 3.44 -0.60
CA ALA A 52 0.20 2.14 -0.65
C ALA A 52 -0.60 1.92 0.63
N GLU A 53 -1.82 1.43 0.47
CA GLU A 53 -2.71 1.11 1.57
C GLU A 53 -3.10 -0.36 1.46
N VAL A 54 -3.02 -1.08 2.57
CA VAL A 54 -3.38 -2.49 2.60
C VAL A 54 -4.61 -2.65 3.46
N ASP A 55 -5.71 -3.06 2.82
CA ASP A 55 -6.96 -3.29 3.52
C ASP A 55 -6.96 -4.69 4.11
N GLY A 56 -7.13 -4.76 5.41
CA GLY A 56 -7.21 -6.05 6.10
C GLY A 56 -8.52 -6.77 5.84
N VAL A 57 -8.75 -7.83 6.61
CA VAL A 57 -9.94 -8.66 6.44
C VAL A 57 -11.21 -7.97 6.91
N ALA A 58 -11.08 -7.01 7.83
CA ALA A 58 -12.23 -6.31 8.39
C ALA A 58 -12.77 -5.26 7.43
N PHE A 59 -14.05 -5.39 7.08
CA PHE A 59 -14.73 -4.43 6.24
C PHE A 59 -15.54 -3.46 7.12
N HIS A 60 -15.34 -2.15 6.91
CA HIS A 60 -16.07 -1.11 7.60
C HIS A 60 -16.77 -0.23 6.57
N ALA A 61 -18.08 -0.27 6.54
CA ALA A 61 -18.87 0.47 5.55
C ALA A 61 -18.57 1.98 5.55
N GLY A 62 -18.36 2.57 6.74
CA GLY A 62 -18.01 3.99 6.85
C GLY A 62 -16.60 4.30 6.40
N GLY A 63 -15.66 3.36 6.59
CA GLY A 63 -14.26 3.53 6.24
C GLY A 63 -14.02 3.64 4.76
N PHE A 64 -14.78 2.92 3.95
CA PHE A 64 -14.66 2.94 2.49
C PHE A 64 -14.81 4.36 1.92
N ARG A 65 -15.83 5.07 2.37
CA ARG A 65 -16.10 6.44 1.91
C ARG A 65 -15.03 7.42 2.35
N SER A 66 -14.56 7.29 3.58
CA SER A 66 -13.49 8.11 4.12
C SER A 66 -12.19 7.87 3.36
N ASP A 67 -11.88 6.62 3.02
CA ASP A 67 -10.69 6.25 2.26
C ASP A 67 -10.70 6.88 0.87
N ARG A 68 -11.85 6.87 0.19
CA ARG A 68 -11.96 7.48 -1.14
C ARG A 68 -11.75 8.98 -1.10
N ARG A 69 -12.21 9.63 -0.04
CA ARG A 69 -11.98 11.06 0.16
C ARG A 69 -10.48 11.35 0.34
N ARG A 70 -9.82 10.55 1.16
CA ARG A 70 -8.37 10.71 1.39
C ARG A 70 -7.58 10.48 0.11
N ASP A 71 -7.97 9.50 -0.69
CA ASP A 71 -7.31 9.23 -1.98
C ASP A 71 -7.43 10.43 -2.93
N ARG A 72 -8.62 11.03 -3.00
CA ARG A 72 -8.82 12.22 -3.85
C ARG A 72 -7.96 13.39 -3.39
N LYS A 73 -7.85 13.61 -2.08
CA LYS A 73 -7.02 14.70 -1.53
C LYS A 73 -5.54 14.46 -1.80
N ALA A 74 -5.10 13.22 -1.65
CA ALA A 74 -3.71 12.86 -1.96
C ALA A 74 -3.41 13.09 -3.44
N SER A 75 -4.34 12.70 -4.33
CA SER A 75 -4.19 12.92 -5.77
C SER A 75 -4.06 14.40 -6.10
N ALA A 76 -4.84 15.25 -5.45
CA ALA A 76 -4.75 16.69 -5.65
C ALA A 76 -3.37 17.26 -5.28
N GLN A 77 -2.65 16.58 -4.39
CA GLN A 77 -1.30 16.95 -3.98
C GLN A 77 -0.22 16.20 -4.75
N GLY A 78 -0.59 15.46 -5.79
CA GLY A 78 0.34 14.73 -6.62
C GLY A 78 0.77 13.38 -6.08
N VAL A 79 0.10 12.86 -5.07
CA VAL A 79 0.39 11.55 -4.49
C VAL A 79 -0.62 10.54 -5.00
N ILE A 80 -0.13 9.48 -5.64
CA ILE A 80 -0.97 8.39 -6.14
C ILE A 80 -1.12 7.33 -5.06
N THR A 81 -2.35 6.88 -4.83
CA THR A 81 -2.64 5.82 -3.86
C THR A 81 -2.92 4.51 -4.58
N ILE A 82 -2.19 3.47 -4.20
CA ILE A 82 -2.42 2.09 -4.64
C ILE A 82 -3.01 1.34 -3.44
N ARG A 83 -4.19 0.73 -3.64
CA ARG A 83 -4.83 -0.06 -2.61
C ARG A 83 -4.79 -1.53 -2.96
N ALA A 84 -4.46 -2.36 -1.99
CA ALA A 84 -4.50 -3.81 -2.12
C ALA A 84 -5.26 -4.39 -0.95
N THR A 85 -6.03 -5.45 -1.20
CA THR A 85 -6.69 -6.18 -0.12
C THR A 85 -5.76 -7.27 0.40
N TRP A 86 -6.10 -7.84 1.55
CA TRP A 86 -5.40 -9.01 2.08
C TRP A 86 -5.30 -10.13 1.03
N TRP A 87 -6.40 -10.39 0.31
CA TRP A 87 -6.44 -11.45 -0.71
C TRP A 87 -5.51 -11.15 -1.88
N ASP A 88 -5.45 -9.90 -2.30
CA ASP A 88 -4.53 -9.50 -3.37
C ASP A 88 -3.08 -9.81 -2.97
N VAL A 89 -2.72 -9.49 -1.73
CA VAL A 89 -1.36 -9.71 -1.24
C VAL A 89 -1.05 -11.20 -1.08
N GLU A 90 -2.01 -11.98 -0.58
CA GLU A 90 -1.79 -13.41 -0.33
C GLU A 90 -1.87 -14.25 -1.60
N ASP A 91 -2.83 -13.97 -2.45
CA ASP A 91 -3.13 -14.79 -3.62
C ASP A 91 -2.41 -14.33 -4.89
N GLU A 92 -2.21 -13.02 -5.03
CA GLU A 92 -1.67 -12.42 -6.26
C GLU A 92 -0.58 -11.37 -5.98
N PRO A 93 0.43 -11.71 -5.16
CA PRO A 93 1.45 -10.72 -4.81
C PRO A 93 2.26 -10.22 -6.02
N CYS A 94 2.43 -11.06 -7.04
CA CYS A 94 3.16 -10.66 -8.25
C CYS A 94 2.38 -9.62 -9.05
N ASP A 95 1.07 -9.75 -9.11
CA ASP A 95 0.23 -8.76 -9.81
C ASP A 95 0.24 -7.43 -9.08
N VAL A 96 0.15 -7.45 -7.76
CA VAL A 96 0.24 -6.24 -6.95
C VAL A 96 1.61 -5.58 -7.15
N ALA A 97 2.66 -6.38 -7.13
CA ALA A 97 4.02 -5.87 -7.33
C ALA A 97 4.20 -5.26 -8.72
N GLN A 98 3.60 -5.87 -9.75
CA GLN A 98 3.71 -5.34 -11.11
C GLN A 98 2.99 -4.00 -11.23
N ASP A 99 1.78 -3.90 -10.69
CA ASP A 99 1.02 -2.65 -10.71
C ASP A 99 1.76 -1.54 -9.95
N LEU A 100 2.32 -1.88 -8.81
CA LEU A 100 3.09 -0.93 -8.01
C LEU A 100 4.36 -0.50 -8.75
N ALA A 101 5.07 -1.45 -9.37
CA ALA A 101 6.27 -1.17 -10.14
C ALA A 101 5.97 -0.26 -11.34
N ASP A 102 4.88 -0.53 -12.05
CA ASP A 102 4.47 0.30 -13.20
C ASP A 102 4.16 1.73 -12.73
N THR A 103 3.51 1.87 -11.61
CA THR A 103 3.21 3.18 -11.01
C THR A 103 4.49 3.91 -10.62
N LEU A 104 5.41 3.23 -9.94
CA LEU A 104 6.69 3.80 -9.54
C LEU A 104 7.51 4.23 -10.75
N ARG A 105 7.54 3.42 -11.81
CA ARG A 105 8.27 3.75 -13.03
C ARG A 105 7.67 4.95 -13.75
N ALA A 106 6.35 5.05 -13.77
CA ALA A 106 5.67 6.24 -14.31
C ALA A 106 6.02 7.50 -13.53
N ARG A 107 6.44 7.35 -12.27
CA ARG A 107 6.81 8.45 -11.40
C ARG A 107 8.32 8.68 -11.33
N GLY A 108 9.10 7.97 -12.13
CA GLY A 108 10.53 8.22 -12.25
C GLY A 108 11.47 7.15 -11.73
N TRP A 109 10.94 6.05 -11.20
CA TRP A 109 11.80 4.94 -10.80
C TRP A 109 12.40 4.27 -12.04
N THR A 110 13.71 4.11 -12.04
CA THR A 110 14.44 3.55 -13.20
C THR A 110 14.69 2.05 -13.08
N GLY A 111 14.35 1.44 -11.94
CA GLY A 111 14.51 0.01 -11.75
C GLY A 111 13.39 -0.80 -12.40
N SER A 112 13.42 -2.09 -12.16
CA SER A 112 12.37 -3.01 -12.57
C SER A 112 12.19 -4.06 -11.49
N PRO A 113 10.97 -4.63 -11.36
CA PRO A 113 10.73 -5.63 -10.34
C PRO A 113 11.47 -6.92 -10.68
N SER A 114 11.95 -7.61 -9.65
CA SER A 114 12.49 -8.95 -9.86
C SER A 114 11.33 -9.91 -10.13
N ARG A 115 11.64 -11.02 -10.79
CA ARG A 115 10.60 -11.98 -11.17
C ARG A 115 9.98 -12.66 -9.95
N CYS A 116 8.70 -12.87 -10.04
CA CYS A 116 8.01 -13.79 -9.16
C CYS A 116 8.53 -15.20 -9.41
N SER A 117 8.94 -15.84 -8.35
CA SER A 117 9.38 -17.23 -8.43
C SER A 117 8.21 -18.19 -8.20
#